data_bd90836aef904fba0e9a8433afcb3cf4
#
_entry.id   bd90836aef904fba0e9a8433afcb3cf4
#
_cell.length_a   1.000
_cell.length_b   1.000
_cell.length_c   1.000
_cell.angle_alpha   90.00
_cell.angle_beta   90.00
_cell.angle_gamma   90.00
#
_symmetry.space_group_name_H-M   'P 1'
#
loop_
_entity.id
_entity.type
_entity.pdbx_description
1 polymer ?
#
loop_
_entity_poly.entity_id
_entity_poly.type
_entity_poly.pdbx_seq_one_letter_code
_entity_poly.pdbx_strand_id
1 'polypeptide(L)'
;MITPKYTATSKLYMVSASNDSVIDLTDLNLGTSLSEDYAELIKIRPILEEVIKDYDLSYTYEDLVKMLTIAPVGDTRILSISVESTSAEEAQKIANKLADKAVTYLPKLMDTAAPNIAEKAIVPPEPSSPNLIINTLLGAFGFLAVALIVLTVLYLRDDTMRTAEDVEKAFGIMPLTVIPEGDIASISDKKEEQIKKQKNKERKKRKE
;
A
#
# COMPACT_ATOMS: atom_id res chain seq x y z
N MET A 1 14.74 14.71 1.05
CA MET A 1 13.55 14.89 1.91
C MET A 1 12.35 14.98 0.98
N ILE A 2 11.31 14.17 1.18
CA ILE A 2 10.09 14.21 0.34
C ILE A 2 9.15 15.23 0.98
N THR A 3 8.68 16.21 0.22
CA THR A 3 7.71 17.21 0.70
C THR A 3 6.36 16.55 0.93
N PRO A 4 5.71 16.76 2.08
CA PRO A 4 4.37 16.25 2.32
C PRO A 4 3.37 16.92 1.36
N LYS A 5 2.38 16.16 0.93
CA LYS A 5 1.29 16.64 0.09
C LYS A 5 -0.05 16.36 0.77
N TYR A 6 -0.97 17.27 0.58
CA TYR A 6 -2.31 17.25 1.19
C TYR A 6 -3.35 17.15 0.10
N THR A 7 -4.35 16.30 0.29
CA THR A 7 -5.44 16.13 -0.67
C THR A 7 -6.74 16.62 -0.07
N ALA A 8 -7.35 17.60 -0.70
CA ALA A 8 -8.68 18.08 -0.35
C ALA A 8 -9.68 17.66 -1.43
N THR A 9 -10.84 17.16 -1.02
CA THR A 9 -11.86 16.63 -1.94
C THR A 9 -13.18 17.32 -1.73
N SER A 10 -13.77 17.85 -2.82
CA SER A 10 -15.18 18.25 -2.89
C SER A 10 -15.98 17.25 -3.72
N LYS A 11 -17.29 17.15 -3.46
CA LYS A 11 -18.17 16.22 -4.18
C LYS A 11 -19.34 16.97 -4.78
N LEU A 12 -19.62 16.67 -6.05
CA LEU A 12 -20.76 17.17 -6.80
C LEU A 12 -21.74 16.04 -7.02
N TYR A 13 -23.03 16.31 -6.87
CA TYR A 13 -24.09 15.41 -7.24
C TYR A 13 -24.67 15.84 -8.59
N MET A 14 -24.62 14.94 -9.59
CA MET A 14 -25.13 15.18 -10.92
C MET A 14 -26.64 14.97 -10.96
N VAL A 15 -27.36 15.98 -11.44
CA VAL A 15 -28.82 15.95 -11.58
C VAL A 15 -29.16 15.61 -13.04
N SER A 16 -29.95 14.58 -13.25
CA SER A 16 -30.49 14.26 -14.57
C SER A 16 -31.59 15.26 -14.93
N ALA A 17 -31.64 15.69 -16.17
CA ALA A 17 -32.64 16.66 -16.65
C ALA A 17 -34.05 16.07 -16.81
N SER A 18 -34.24 14.78 -16.60
CA SER A 18 -35.55 14.13 -16.73
C SER A 18 -36.48 14.51 -15.58
N ASN A 19 -37.45 15.35 -15.88
CA ASN A 19 -38.56 15.73 -14.98
C ASN A 19 -39.61 14.62 -14.78
N ASP A 20 -39.37 13.41 -15.30
CA ASP A 20 -40.30 12.30 -15.17
C ASP A 20 -39.90 11.39 -14.01
N SER A 21 -40.86 11.19 -13.12
CA SER A 21 -40.76 10.42 -11.87
C SER A 21 -40.61 8.89 -12.05
N VAL A 22 -40.19 8.43 -13.22
CA VAL A 22 -39.91 7.02 -13.49
C VAL A 22 -38.38 6.86 -13.49
N ILE A 23 -37.83 6.28 -12.40
CA ILE A 23 -36.43 5.87 -12.34
C ILE A 23 -36.26 4.68 -13.29
N ASP A 24 -35.85 4.97 -14.54
CA ASP A 24 -35.48 3.93 -15.49
C ASP A 24 -34.04 3.50 -15.27
N LEU A 25 -33.76 2.19 -15.40
CA LEU A 25 -32.39 1.64 -15.31
C LEU A 25 -31.47 2.24 -16.38
N THR A 26 -32.02 2.76 -17.45
CA THR A 26 -31.34 3.53 -18.49
C THR A 26 -30.75 4.84 -17.92
N ASP A 27 -31.46 5.49 -16.98
CA ASP A 27 -31.00 6.73 -16.32
C ASP A 27 -29.81 6.54 -15.42
N LEU A 28 -29.59 5.35 -14.84
CA LEU A 28 -28.42 5.05 -14.02
C LEU A 28 -27.17 4.95 -14.89
N ASN A 29 -27.22 4.27 -16.02
CA ASN A 29 -26.07 4.18 -16.95
C ASN A 29 -25.79 5.52 -17.62
N LEU A 30 -26.79 6.33 -17.93
CA LEU A 30 -26.62 7.69 -18.42
C LEU A 30 -25.97 8.59 -17.35
N GLY A 31 -26.28 8.40 -16.06
CA GLY A 31 -25.74 9.19 -14.97
C GLY A 31 -24.24 8.94 -14.75
N THR A 32 -23.74 7.71 -14.91
CA THR A 32 -22.32 7.40 -14.83
C THR A 32 -21.54 7.96 -16.01
N SER A 33 -22.05 7.78 -17.24
CA SER A 33 -21.43 8.35 -18.46
C SER A 33 -21.37 9.88 -18.39
N LEU A 34 -22.44 10.53 -17.94
CA LEU A 34 -22.44 11.98 -17.71
C LEU A 34 -21.38 12.41 -16.67
N SER A 35 -21.15 11.61 -15.63
CA SER A 35 -20.14 11.93 -14.61
C SER A 35 -18.72 11.86 -15.17
N GLU A 36 -18.45 10.96 -16.11
CA GLU A 36 -17.16 10.89 -16.82
C GLU A 36 -16.97 12.09 -17.76
N ASP A 37 -18.00 12.45 -18.53
CA ASP A 37 -17.98 13.64 -19.39
C ASP A 37 -17.75 14.91 -18.57
N TYR A 38 -18.41 15.05 -17.44
CA TYR A 38 -18.21 16.19 -16.53
C TYR A 38 -16.80 16.20 -15.96
N ALA A 39 -16.20 15.06 -15.64
CA ALA A 39 -14.84 14.97 -15.14
C ALA A 39 -13.82 15.53 -16.16
N GLU A 40 -14.03 15.28 -17.45
CA GLU A 40 -13.18 15.81 -18.51
C GLU A 40 -13.46 17.31 -18.78
N LEU A 41 -14.74 17.72 -18.74
CA LEU A 41 -15.12 19.11 -18.94
C LEU A 41 -14.60 20.05 -17.84
N ILE A 42 -14.50 19.59 -16.60
CA ILE A 42 -13.93 20.41 -15.52
C ILE A 42 -12.42 20.66 -15.73
N LYS A 43 -11.72 19.75 -16.41
CA LYS A 43 -10.29 19.87 -16.70
C LYS A 43 -9.96 20.79 -17.89
N ILE A 44 -10.98 21.29 -18.60
CA ILE A 44 -10.71 22.14 -19.77
C ILE A 44 -10.02 23.45 -19.39
N ARG A 45 -9.18 23.92 -20.31
CA ARG A 45 -8.34 25.10 -20.11
C ARG A 45 -9.10 26.36 -19.62
N PRO A 46 -10.26 26.74 -20.17
CA PRO A 46 -10.97 27.94 -19.73
C PRO A 46 -11.37 27.91 -18.24
N ILE A 47 -11.77 26.75 -17.72
CA ILE A 47 -12.18 26.62 -16.31
C ILE A 47 -10.96 26.71 -15.40
N LEU A 48 -9.87 25.99 -15.72
CA LEU A 48 -8.68 25.95 -14.90
C LEU A 48 -7.91 27.29 -14.93
N GLU A 49 -7.79 27.92 -16.09
CA GLU A 49 -7.14 29.23 -16.20
C GLU A 49 -7.90 30.33 -15.41
N GLU A 50 -9.23 30.24 -15.36
CA GLU A 50 -10.01 31.14 -14.54
C GLU A 50 -9.79 30.92 -13.03
N VAL A 51 -9.65 29.65 -12.60
CA VAL A 51 -9.31 29.33 -11.21
C VAL A 51 -7.91 29.84 -10.86
N ILE A 52 -6.93 29.64 -11.74
CA ILE A 52 -5.55 30.16 -11.58
C ILE A 52 -5.58 31.67 -11.40
N LYS A 53 -6.32 32.36 -12.25
CA LYS A 53 -6.44 33.81 -12.23
C LYS A 53 -7.17 34.36 -10.98
N ASP A 54 -8.26 33.69 -10.58
CA ASP A 54 -9.07 34.11 -9.44
C ASP A 54 -8.32 34.06 -8.11
N TYR A 55 -7.32 33.18 -7.97
CA TYR A 55 -6.51 33.02 -6.78
C TYR A 55 -5.05 33.48 -6.93
N ASP A 56 -4.71 34.07 -8.08
CA ASP A 56 -3.34 34.51 -8.40
C ASP A 56 -2.32 33.35 -8.14
N LEU A 57 -2.67 32.17 -8.61
CA LEU A 57 -1.85 30.96 -8.39
C LEU A 57 -0.60 31.04 -9.29
N SER A 58 0.54 30.66 -8.74
CA SER A 58 1.81 30.59 -9.48
C SER A 58 1.94 29.33 -10.35
N TYR A 59 0.86 28.60 -10.58
CA TYR A 59 0.83 27.36 -11.37
C TYR A 59 0.48 27.62 -12.82
N THR A 60 1.03 26.80 -13.71
CA THR A 60 0.55 26.71 -15.09
C THR A 60 -0.69 25.83 -15.17
N TYR A 61 -1.41 25.88 -16.30
CA TYR A 61 -2.53 24.96 -16.55
C TYR A 61 -2.11 23.51 -16.41
N GLU A 62 -0.96 23.14 -16.99
CA GLU A 62 -0.39 21.80 -16.97
C GLU A 62 -0.04 21.34 -15.55
N ASP A 63 0.41 22.24 -14.71
CA ASP A 63 0.71 21.91 -13.31
C ASP A 63 -0.57 21.69 -12.52
N LEU A 64 -1.58 22.54 -12.71
CA LEU A 64 -2.87 22.38 -12.06
C LEU A 64 -3.56 21.06 -12.47
N VAL A 65 -3.51 20.68 -13.75
CA VAL A 65 -4.06 19.40 -14.22
C VAL A 65 -3.41 18.21 -13.51
N LYS A 66 -2.09 18.24 -13.28
CA LYS A 66 -1.38 17.16 -12.55
C LYS A 66 -1.75 17.07 -11.07
N MET A 67 -2.18 18.19 -10.47
CA MET A 67 -2.63 18.26 -9.09
C MET A 67 -4.08 17.76 -8.92
N LEU A 68 -4.83 17.59 -10.03
CA LEU A 68 -6.26 17.26 -10.04
C LEU A 68 -6.50 15.78 -10.31
N THR A 69 -7.34 15.19 -9.48
CA THR A 69 -7.96 13.90 -9.74
C THR A 69 -9.47 14.09 -9.68
N ILE A 70 -10.14 13.96 -10.84
CA ILE A 70 -11.58 14.10 -10.95
C ILE A 70 -12.12 12.79 -11.47
N ALA A 71 -13.00 12.15 -10.71
CA ALA A 71 -13.56 10.85 -11.05
C ALA A 71 -14.93 10.64 -10.37
N PRO A 72 -15.81 9.84 -10.99
CA PRO A 72 -17.05 9.40 -10.34
C PRO A 72 -16.74 8.51 -9.13
N VAL A 73 -17.57 8.57 -8.11
CA VAL A 73 -17.47 7.73 -6.91
C VAL A 73 -18.21 6.42 -7.16
N GLY A 74 -17.48 5.39 -7.58
CA GLY A 74 -18.07 4.11 -7.99
C GLY A 74 -19.10 4.30 -9.11
N ASP A 75 -20.12 3.47 -9.14
CA ASP A 75 -21.22 3.55 -10.13
C ASP A 75 -22.32 4.51 -9.66
N THR A 76 -21.92 5.68 -9.14
CA THR A 76 -22.87 6.68 -8.62
C THR A 76 -22.85 7.97 -9.44
N ARG A 77 -23.87 8.82 -9.23
CA ARG A 77 -23.96 10.17 -9.81
C ARG A 77 -23.15 11.20 -9.01
N ILE A 78 -22.22 10.75 -8.17
CA ILE A 78 -21.38 11.64 -7.38
C ILE A 78 -20.01 11.74 -8.05
N LEU A 79 -19.62 12.96 -8.41
CA LEU A 79 -18.32 13.28 -8.94
C LEU A 79 -17.44 13.83 -7.82
N SER A 80 -16.28 13.22 -7.58
CA SER A 80 -15.27 13.71 -6.67
C SER A 80 -14.25 14.59 -7.39
N ILE A 81 -13.95 15.75 -6.84
CA ILE A 81 -12.90 16.68 -7.29
C ILE A 81 -11.86 16.72 -6.18
N SER A 82 -10.76 16.04 -6.38
CA SER A 82 -9.64 15.96 -5.43
C SER A 82 -8.47 16.81 -5.95
N VAL A 83 -7.92 17.63 -5.09
CA VAL A 83 -6.77 18.50 -5.38
C VAL A 83 -5.64 18.14 -4.43
N GLU A 84 -4.45 17.86 -4.97
CA GLU A 84 -3.24 17.57 -4.24
C GLU A 84 -2.29 18.76 -4.28
N SER A 85 -1.96 19.35 -3.11
CA SER A 85 -1.02 20.46 -2.98
C SER A 85 -0.08 20.24 -1.79
N THR A 86 1.03 20.99 -1.77
CA THR A 86 1.93 21.07 -0.61
C THR A 86 1.34 21.88 0.54
N SER A 87 0.29 22.66 0.28
CA SER A 87 -0.47 23.41 1.28
C SER A 87 -1.89 22.85 1.41
N ALA A 88 -2.28 22.45 2.63
CA ALA A 88 -3.61 21.93 2.92
C ALA A 88 -4.74 22.96 2.63
N GLU A 89 -4.49 24.23 2.97
CA GLU A 89 -5.44 25.31 2.72
C GLU A 89 -5.60 25.61 1.23
N GLU A 90 -4.51 25.57 0.48
CA GLU A 90 -4.52 25.79 -0.97
C GLU A 90 -5.29 24.68 -1.68
N ALA A 91 -5.04 23.41 -1.32
CA ALA A 91 -5.77 22.27 -1.85
C ALA A 91 -7.29 22.41 -1.63
N GLN A 92 -7.71 22.81 -0.42
CA GLN A 92 -9.11 23.08 -0.11
C GLN A 92 -9.71 24.20 -0.95
N LYS A 93 -9.01 25.34 -1.05
CA LYS A 93 -9.49 26.51 -1.80
C LYS A 93 -9.70 26.17 -3.27
N ILE A 94 -8.72 25.52 -3.89
CA ILE A 94 -8.79 25.11 -5.30
C ILE A 94 -9.94 24.11 -5.52
N ALA A 95 -10.07 23.08 -4.68
CA ALA A 95 -11.13 22.09 -4.80
C ALA A 95 -12.53 22.71 -4.72
N ASN A 96 -12.75 23.60 -3.75
CA ASN A 96 -14.04 24.29 -3.62
C ASN A 96 -14.33 25.23 -4.77
N LYS A 97 -13.32 25.97 -5.27
CA LYS A 97 -13.50 26.86 -6.41
C LYS A 97 -13.80 26.11 -7.70
N LEU A 98 -13.14 24.97 -7.92
CA LEU A 98 -13.45 24.09 -9.06
C LEU A 98 -14.89 23.57 -8.99
N ALA A 99 -15.36 23.19 -7.80
CA ALA A 99 -16.75 22.79 -7.60
C ALA A 99 -17.73 23.93 -7.92
N ASP A 100 -17.46 25.15 -7.44
CA ASP A 100 -18.29 26.33 -7.72
C ASP A 100 -18.29 26.68 -9.22
N LYS A 101 -17.14 26.58 -9.88
CA LYS A 101 -17.02 26.79 -11.33
C LYS A 101 -17.75 25.71 -12.10
N ALA A 102 -17.62 24.44 -11.70
CA ALA A 102 -18.35 23.34 -12.33
C ALA A 102 -19.86 23.56 -12.30
N VAL A 103 -20.43 23.97 -11.15
CA VAL A 103 -21.86 24.29 -11.02
C VAL A 103 -22.29 25.41 -12.00
N THR A 104 -21.39 26.36 -12.28
CA THR A 104 -21.70 27.54 -13.10
C THR A 104 -21.52 27.29 -14.59
N TYR A 105 -20.47 26.53 -14.97
CA TYR A 105 -20.07 26.34 -16.37
C TYR A 105 -20.70 25.11 -17.04
N LEU A 106 -20.83 23.98 -16.31
CA LEU A 106 -21.30 22.73 -16.91
C LEU A 106 -22.71 22.86 -17.49
N PRO A 107 -23.69 23.51 -16.83
CA PRO A 107 -25.01 23.69 -17.41
C PRO A 107 -25.00 24.46 -18.72
N LYS A 108 -24.11 25.43 -18.86
CA LYS A 108 -23.99 26.25 -20.06
C LYS A 108 -23.33 25.52 -21.22
N LEU A 109 -22.44 24.57 -20.93
CA LEU A 109 -21.73 23.79 -21.93
C LEU A 109 -22.55 22.62 -22.48
N MET A 110 -23.35 22.01 -21.60
CA MET A 110 -24.05 20.76 -21.92
C MET A 110 -25.57 20.93 -22.04
N ASP A 111 -26.11 22.13 -21.80
CA ASP A 111 -27.56 22.42 -21.75
C ASP A 111 -28.31 21.46 -20.79
N THR A 112 -27.72 21.21 -19.62
CA THR A 112 -28.22 20.29 -18.61
C THR A 112 -28.55 21.02 -17.31
N ALA A 113 -29.18 20.30 -16.36
CA ALA A 113 -29.42 20.84 -15.03
C ALA A 113 -28.06 21.06 -14.27
N ALA A 114 -28.00 22.14 -13.48
CA ALA A 114 -26.81 22.41 -12.69
C ALA A 114 -26.56 21.32 -11.66
N PRO A 115 -25.31 20.81 -11.53
CA PRO A 115 -24.97 19.89 -10.46
C PRO A 115 -25.08 20.57 -9.10
N ASN A 116 -25.38 19.81 -8.06
CA ASN A 116 -25.40 20.30 -6.69
C ASN A 116 -24.11 19.98 -5.96
N ILE A 117 -23.58 20.91 -5.15
CA ILE A 117 -22.45 20.62 -4.27
C ILE A 117 -22.98 19.75 -3.13
N ALA A 118 -22.62 18.47 -3.16
CA ALA A 118 -22.97 17.51 -2.12
C ALA A 118 -22.09 17.65 -0.88
N GLU A 119 -20.79 17.92 -1.09
CA GLU A 119 -19.82 18.09 -0.01
C GLU A 119 -18.76 19.11 -0.41
N LYS A 120 -18.49 20.07 0.46
CA LYS A 120 -17.38 21.01 0.28
C LYS A 120 -16.09 20.41 0.84
N ALA A 121 -14.99 20.68 0.16
CA ALA A 121 -13.67 20.29 0.64
C ALA A 121 -13.37 20.97 1.98
N ILE A 122 -12.83 20.21 2.91
CA ILE A 122 -12.30 20.69 4.19
C ILE A 122 -10.77 20.70 4.15
N VAL A 123 -10.14 21.46 5.05
CA VAL A 123 -8.67 21.43 5.19
C VAL A 123 -8.25 20.06 5.72
N PRO A 124 -7.45 19.27 4.98
CA PRO A 124 -7.01 17.96 5.45
C PRO A 124 -6.08 18.12 6.67
N PRO A 125 -6.34 17.41 7.78
CA PRO A 125 -5.52 17.50 8.99
C PRO A 125 -4.17 16.80 8.86
N GLU A 126 -4.07 15.82 7.96
CA GLU A 126 -2.88 14.98 7.78
C GLU A 126 -2.46 14.95 6.29
N PRO A 127 -1.15 14.80 6.02
CA PRO A 127 -0.68 14.65 4.65
C PRO A 127 -1.11 13.32 4.05
N SER A 128 -1.56 13.33 2.81
CA SER A 128 -1.97 12.14 2.05
C SER A 128 -0.77 11.38 1.46
N SER A 129 0.35 12.06 1.26
CA SER A 129 1.58 11.50 0.66
C SER A 129 2.82 12.12 1.33
N PRO A 130 3.92 11.34 1.52
CA PRO A 130 4.07 9.91 1.25
C PRO A 130 3.38 9.01 2.28
N ASN A 131 2.81 7.91 1.83
CA ASN A 131 2.26 6.92 2.76
C ASN A 131 3.40 6.08 3.35
N LEU A 132 3.79 6.40 4.59
CA LEU A 132 4.91 5.76 5.29
C LEU A 132 4.70 4.24 5.46
N ILE A 133 3.47 3.80 5.68
CA ILE A 133 3.15 2.37 5.89
C ILE A 133 3.43 1.59 4.60
N ILE A 134 2.92 2.06 3.46
CA ILE A 134 3.11 1.38 2.17
C ILE A 134 4.59 1.37 1.78
N ASN A 135 5.28 2.49 1.94
CA ASN A 135 6.70 2.60 1.59
C ASN A 135 7.59 1.71 2.48
N THR A 136 7.29 1.64 3.78
CA THR A 136 8.00 0.76 4.71
C THR A 136 7.75 -0.72 4.38
N LEU A 137 6.50 -1.08 4.08
CA LEU A 137 6.14 -2.45 3.70
C LEU A 137 6.83 -2.87 2.40
N LEU A 138 6.84 -1.99 1.40
CA LEU A 138 7.53 -2.23 0.12
C LEU A 138 9.04 -2.41 0.32
N GLY A 139 9.66 -1.58 1.17
CA GLY A 139 11.07 -1.71 1.54
C GLY A 139 11.37 -3.01 2.27
N ALA A 140 10.51 -3.42 3.21
CA ALA A 140 10.66 -4.67 3.94
C ALA A 140 10.55 -5.89 3.02
N PHE A 141 9.61 -5.91 2.08
CA PHE A 141 9.48 -6.97 1.07
C PHE A 141 10.70 -7.03 0.14
N GLY A 142 11.20 -5.88 -0.31
CA GLY A 142 12.40 -5.82 -1.13
C GLY A 142 13.62 -6.38 -0.40
N PHE A 143 13.82 -6.00 0.86
CA PHE A 143 14.90 -6.51 1.69
C PHE A 143 14.79 -8.03 1.94
N LEU A 144 13.58 -8.52 2.22
CA LEU A 144 13.32 -9.96 2.40
C LEU A 144 13.68 -10.75 1.14
N ALA A 145 13.29 -10.28 -0.05
CA ALA A 145 13.62 -10.93 -1.31
C ALA A 145 15.14 -11.02 -1.52
N VAL A 146 15.87 -9.93 -1.27
CA VAL A 146 17.34 -9.91 -1.38
C VAL A 146 17.96 -10.87 -0.36
N ALA A 147 17.48 -10.88 0.87
CA ALA A 147 17.97 -11.79 1.92
C ALA A 147 17.78 -13.27 1.52
N LEU A 148 16.62 -13.62 0.97
CA LEU A 148 16.35 -14.98 0.50
C LEU A 148 17.28 -15.39 -0.66
N ILE A 149 17.53 -14.48 -1.61
CA ILE A 149 18.48 -14.75 -2.70
C ILE A 149 19.88 -15.01 -2.15
N VAL A 150 20.36 -14.16 -1.23
CA VAL A 150 21.69 -14.31 -0.61
C VAL A 150 21.77 -15.63 0.15
N LEU A 151 20.78 -15.96 0.97
CA LEU A 151 20.73 -17.23 1.70
C LEU A 151 20.70 -18.43 0.77
N THR A 152 19.94 -18.37 -0.32
CA THR A 152 19.89 -19.45 -1.33
C THR A 152 21.25 -19.64 -1.99
N VAL A 153 21.93 -18.56 -2.37
CA VAL A 153 23.26 -18.63 -2.97
C VAL A 153 24.28 -19.20 -1.97
N LEU A 154 24.24 -18.77 -0.71
CA LEU A 154 25.11 -19.32 0.34
C LEU A 154 24.83 -20.80 0.57
N TYR A 155 23.57 -21.21 0.61
CA TYR A 155 23.16 -22.60 0.77
C TYR A 155 23.64 -23.50 -0.40
N LEU A 156 23.52 -23.00 -1.65
CA LEU A 156 23.98 -23.72 -2.84
C LEU A 156 25.53 -23.82 -2.92
N ARG A 157 26.25 -22.92 -2.26
CA ARG A 157 27.72 -22.93 -2.18
C ARG A 157 28.25 -23.69 -0.97
N ASP A 158 27.37 -24.13 -0.06
CA ASP A 158 27.76 -24.90 1.13
C ASP A 158 27.86 -26.39 0.74
N ASP A 159 29.05 -26.82 0.33
CA ASP A 159 29.37 -28.22 0.03
C ASP A 159 29.70 -29.03 1.30
N THR A 160 29.29 -28.56 2.47
CA THR A 160 29.60 -29.21 3.75
C THR A 160 28.75 -30.45 3.93
N MET A 161 29.36 -31.63 3.98
CA MET A 161 28.73 -32.90 4.32
C MET A 161 28.43 -32.94 5.82
N ARG A 162 27.16 -32.91 6.21
CA ARG A 162 26.74 -32.88 7.61
C ARG A 162 26.01 -34.15 8.05
N THR A 163 25.53 -34.93 7.09
CA THR A 163 24.76 -36.15 7.37
C THR A 163 25.42 -37.36 6.73
N ALA A 164 25.12 -38.58 7.29
CA ALA A 164 25.55 -39.84 6.72
C ALA A 164 25.02 -40.05 5.28
N GLU A 165 23.83 -39.51 5.01
CA GLU A 165 23.19 -39.55 3.68
C GLU A 165 23.93 -38.68 2.66
N ASP A 166 24.56 -37.56 3.08
CA ASP A 166 25.35 -36.71 2.18
C ASP A 166 26.61 -37.43 1.73
N VAL A 167 27.23 -38.20 2.65
CA VAL A 167 28.40 -39.03 2.35
C VAL A 167 28.06 -40.15 1.38
N GLU A 168 26.91 -40.83 1.61
CA GLU A 168 26.41 -41.86 0.71
C GLU A 168 26.12 -41.36 -0.70
N LYS A 169 25.46 -40.19 -0.81
CA LYS A 169 25.17 -39.56 -2.10
C LYS A 169 26.43 -39.10 -2.85
N ALA A 170 27.44 -38.61 -2.12
CA ALA A 170 28.66 -38.07 -2.73
C ALA A 170 29.65 -39.19 -3.15
N PHE A 171 29.75 -40.24 -2.36
CA PHE A 171 30.76 -41.28 -2.58
C PHE A 171 30.18 -42.67 -2.96
N GLY A 172 28.85 -42.85 -2.90
CA GLY A 172 28.19 -44.10 -3.21
C GLY A 172 28.46 -45.22 -2.20
N ILE A 173 28.99 -44.92 -1.01
CA ILE A 173 29.33 -45.85 0.04
C ILE A 173 28.59 -45.49 1.34
N MET A 174 27.99 -46.50 1.99
CA MET A 174 27.36 -46.31 3.30
C MET A 174 28.44 -46.14 4.38
N PRO A 175 28.41 -45.10 5.22
CA PRO A 175 29.29 -44.98 6.36
C PRO A 175 28.98 -46.07 7.38
N LEU A 176 30.01 -46.77 7.84
CA LEU A 176 29.88 -47.90 8.79
C LEU A 176 29.44 -47.45 10.19
N THR A 177 29.70 -46.22 10.56
CA THR A 177 29.30 -45.66 11.83
C THR A 177 29.27 -44.11 11.77
N VAL A 178 28.42 -43.53 12.55
CA VAL A 178 28.32 -42.05 12.72
C VAL A 178 28.70 -41.77 14.16
N ILE A 179 29.75 -40.97 14.34
CA ILE A 179 30.15 -40.50 15.67
C ILE A 179 29.44 -39.16 15.91
N PRO A 180 28.44 -39.10 16.82
CA PRO A 180 27.74 -37.85 17.08
C PRO A 180 28.72 -36.83 17.69
N GLU A 181 28.62 -35.60 17.24
CA GLU A 181 29.34 -34.45 17.80
C GLU A 181 28.76 -34.20 19.21
N GLY A 182 29.35 -34.82 20.21
CA GLY A 182 28.99 -34.70 21.60
C GLY A 182 30.23 -34.40 22.42
N ASP A 183 30.06 -33.66 23.50
CA ASP A 183 31.11 -33.40 24.47
C ASP A 183 31.55 -34.73 25.16
N ILE A 184 32.61 -35.31 24.62
CA ILE A 184 33.19 -36.60 25.08
C ILE A 184 33.52 -36.52 26.59
N ALA A 185 33.83 -35.34 27.11
CA ALA A 185 34.04 -35.14 28.54
C ALA A 185 32.78 -35.47 29.36
N SER A 186 31.59 -35.06 28.90
CA SER A 186 30.32 -35.32 29.61
C SER A 186 29.91 -36.80 29.64
N ILE A 187 30.37 -37.58 28.68
CA ILE A 187 30.10 -39.03 28.59
C ILE A 187 31.08 -39.77 29.50
N SER A 188 32.37 -39.34 29.59
CA SER A 188 33.37 -39.94 30.47
C SER A 188 33.00 -39.72 31.94
N ASP A 189 32.57 -38.51 32.30
CA ASP A 189 32.18 -38.14 33.66
C ASP A 189 30.98 -38.95 34.15
N LYS A 190 29.94 -39.13 33.31
CA LYS A 190 28.76 -39.97 33.62
C LYS A 190 29.17 -41.46 33.82
N LYS A 191 30.10 -41.93 33.02
CA LYS A 191 30.57 -43.34 33.10
C LYS A 191 31.39 -43.56 34.39
N GLU A 192 32.26 -42.61 34.74
CA GLU A 192 32.99 -42.65 36.00
C GLU A 192 32.10 -42.61 37.24
N GLU A 193 31.08 -41.76 37.20
CA GLU A 193 30.13 -41.64 38.29
C GLU A 193 29.30 -42.96 38.48
N GLN A 194 28.92 -43.60 37.41
CA GLN A 194 28.25 -44.89 37.45
C GLN A 194 29.17 -46.01 38.03
N ILE A 195 30.42 -46.07 37.61
CA ILE A 195 31.43 -47.01 38.14
C ILE A 195 31.67 -46.76 39.62
N LYS A 196 31.79 -45.49 40.06
CA LYS A 196 31.93 -45.16 41.50
C LYS A 196 30.67 -45.57 42.30
N LYS A 197 29.46 -45.40 41.78
CA LYS A 197 28.23 -45.81 42.43
C LYS A 197 28.14 -47.35 42.53
N GLN A 198 28.56 -48.10 41.51
CA GLN A 198 28.61 -49.57 41.56
C GLN A 198 29.61 -50.07 42.56
N LYS A 199 30.83 -49.56 42.55
CA LYS A 199 31.88 -49.94 43.55
C LYS A 199 31.44 -49.64 44.98
N ASN A 200 30.73 -48.57 45.22
CA ASN A 200 30.21 -48.26 46.54
C ASN A 200 29.07 -49.21 46.99
N LYS A 201 28.22 -49.65 46.05
CA LYS A 201 27.19 -50.66 46.34
C LYS A 201 27.81 -52.04 46.67
N GLU A 202 28.84 -52.48 45.96
CA GLU A 202 29.54 -53.73 46.24
C GLU A 202 30.30 -53.69 47.57
N ARG A 203 30.90 -52.55 47.91
CA ARG A 203 31.59 -52.38 49.22
C ARG A 203 30.61 -52.42 50.41
N LYS A 204 29.37 -51.95 50.25
CA LYS A 204 28.33 -52.05 51.29
C LYS A 204 27.87 -53.48 51.47
N LYS A 205 27.68 -54.25 50.36
CA LYS A 205 27.25 -55.69 50.42
C LYS A 205 28.31 -56.64 50.99
N ARG A 206 29.59 -56.22 51.03
CA ARG A 206 30.65 -57.02 51.65
C ARG A 206 30.87 -56.74 53.14
N LYS A 207 30.19 -55.78 53.72
CA LYS A 207 30.27 -55.38 55.13
C LYS A 207 29.05 -55.79 55.95
N GLU A 208 28.02 -56.31 55.29
CA GLU A 208 26.89 -57.07 55.89
C GLU A 208 27.20 -58.60 55.83
#